data_e0efaec991356fd5784364dddacd98b9
#
_entry.id   e0efaec991356fd5784364dddacd98b9
#
_cell.length_a   1.000
_cell.length_b   1.000
_cell.length_c   1.000
_cell.angle_alpha   90.00
_cell.angle_beta   90.00
_cell.angle_gamma   90.00
#
_symmetry.space_group_name_H-M   'P 1'
#
loop_
_entity.id
_entity.type
_entity.pdbx_description
1 polymer ?
#
loop_
_entity_poly.entity_id
_entity_poly.type
_entity_poly.pdbx_seq_one_letter_code
_entity_poly.pdbx_strand_id
1 'polypeptide(L)'
;MKTQHSATYSQQANDAFELQMRAVGIVVLHAGLHGKLAASTPDWFTDLLCKTPMLQRIVQANIRTWTEENNMQCTQVCTGLWVAPMQTSGRRRTSECGIGLFVTDEFCDGESFHAICQASNADVTMIRDLIASINPMSTKDVARMASLFQMAWNVSVQNEESKTTVESVGQELADSYEEISMLYTMTSSMNSVNHPERFIELACSELLQTLPYEWIGVQLTTGDRLPKPGDKLVVASNEQLQTEELQQAVSSLLMTVEPGKTQIANGDDALTLEFGPATLVEPILKEGAVVGVLIAANKQGEDNSASSVDIKLLSATAAQLGIFIENALLYEDLNATFLGTLEALTNSIDAKDKYTCGHSQRVALLTAQLATAAGLNPDQVNRCRIAGLVHDIGKIGVPESVLLKKGGLTDDEFASIQKHPEIGAKILQKIPQMEDILGGVLHHHEKYDGSGYPHGIAGEDIPMIARLISLADTFDAMSSTRTYRNAMTRQSVLDELSRVSGTQFDPELTDLFVKLDFSEWEMLMIEHQSSNKEVPITLKEAS
;
A
#
# COMPACT_ATOMS: atom_id res chain seq x y z
N MET A 1 -12.68 -20.08 -17.24
CA MET A 1 -12.01 -21.29 -16.67
C MET A 1 -12.76 -21.97 -15.52
N LYS A 2 -13.40 -21.26 -14.56
CA LYS A 2 -14.13 -21.90 -13.42
C LYS A 2 -15.26 -22.86 -13.83
N THR A 3 -15.92 -22.71 -14.98
CA THR A 3 -17.03 -23.56 -15.42
C THR A 3 -16.59 -24.86 -16.11
N GLN A 4 -15.43 -24.89 -16.73
CA GLN A 4 -14.91 -26.11 -17.38
C GLN A 4 -14.26 -27.08 -16.37
N HIS A 5 -13.55 -26.56 -15.35
CA HIS A 5 -12.95 -27.41 -14.30
C HIS A 5 -14.01 -28.09 -13.43
N SER A 6 -15.10 -27.38 -13.05
CA SER A 6 -16.16 -27.97 -12.23
C SER A 6 -16.93 -29.10 -12.95
N ALA A 7 -17.09 -29.01 -14.27
CA ALA A 7 -17.74 -30.06 -15.05
C ALA A 7 -16.88 -31.34 -15.16
N THR A 8 -15.58 -31.19 -15.31
CA THR A 8 -14.63 -32.32 -15.42
C THR A 8 -14.46 -33.07 -14.10
N TYR A 9 -14.41 -32.35 -12.97
CA TYR A 9 -14.31 -32.94 -11.64
C TYR A 9 -15.60 -33.69 -11.23
N SER A 10 -16.77 -33.13 -11.49
CA SER A 10 -18.06 -33.77 -11.25
C SER A 10 -18.17 -35.12 -12.01
N GLN A 11 -17.60 -35.18 -13.19
CA GLN A 11 -17.58 -36.40 -14.01
C GLN A 11 -16.65 -37.47 -13.43
N GLN A 12 -15.46 -37.10 -12.97
CA GLN A 12 -14.52 -38.04 -12.36
C GLN A 12 -15.02 -38.63 -11.03
N ALA A 13 -15.73 -37.84 -10.21
CA ALA A 13 -16.33 -38.34 -8.97
C ALA A 13 -17.48 -39.32 -9.25
N ASN A 14 -18.30 -39.04 -10.26
CA ASN A 14 -19.35 -39.95 -10.71
C ASN A 14 -18.77 -41.24 -11.23
N ASP A 15 -17.72 -41.20 -12.03
CA ASP A 15 -17.06 -42.41 -12.59
C ASP A 15 -16.47 -43.27 -11.48
N ALA A 16 -15.86 -42.68 -10.47
CA ALA A 16 -15.32 -43.41 -9.31
C ALA A 16 -16.42 -44.07 -8.47
N PHE A 17 -17.53 -43.37 -8.24
CA PHE A 17 -18.69 -43.89 -7.53
C PHE A 17 -19.35 -45.05 -8.30
N GLU A 18 -19.55 -44.90 -9.63
CA GLU A 18 -20.07 -45.95 -10.48
C GLU A 18 -19.22 -47.24 -10.41
N LEU A 19 -17.90 -47.08 -10.46
CA LEU A 19 -16.98 -48.22 -10.37
C LEU A 19 -17.07 -48.95 -9.02
N GLN A 20 -17.21 -48.23 -7.93
CA GLN A 20 -17.37 -48.79 -6.58
C GLN A 20 -18.71 -49.51 -6.43
N MET A 21 -19.79 -48.94 -6.92
CA MET A 21 -21.13 -49.54 -6.88
C MET A 21 -21.19 -50.79 -7.71
N ARG A 22 -20.53 -50.82 -8.85
CA ARG A 22 -20.43 -51.99 -9.71
C ARG A 22 -19.71 -53.16 -9.02
N ALA A 23 -18.69 -52.89 -8.22
CA ALA A 23 -18.00 -53.92 -7.45
C ALA A 23 -18.91 -54.65 -6.42
N VAL A 24 -20.01 -54.00 -6.01
CA VAL A 24 -21.03 -54.57 -5.10
C VAL A 24 -22.30 -55.01 -5.81
N GLY A 25 -22.28 -55.12 -7.15
CA GLY A 25 -23.40 -55.64 -7.96
C GLY A 25 -24.50 -54.62 -8.27
N ILE A 26 -24.23 -53.33 -8.10
CA ILE A 26 -25.17 -52.25 -8.43
C ILE A 26 -24.71 -51.56 -9.71
N VAL A 27 -25.58 -51.48 -10.70
CA VAL A 27 -25.32 -50.78 -11.96
C VAL A 27 -25.89 -49.36 -11.88
N VAL A 28 -25.05 -48.35 -12.07
CA VAL A 28 -25.45 -46.94 -12.03
C VAL A 28 -25.70 -46.45 -13.44
N LEU A 29 -26.83 -45.80 -13.66
CA LEU A 29 -27.18 -45.17 -14.92
C LEU A 29 -27.66 -43.71 -14.68
N HIS A 30 -27.60 -42.89 -15.71
CA HIS A 30 -28.15 -41.54 -15.73
C HIS A 30 -29.40 -41.50 -16.60
N ALA A 31 -30.44 -40.88 -16.08
CA ALA A 31 -31.73 -40.72 -16.75
C ALA A 31 -32.02 -39.25 -17.04
N GLY A 32 -32.19 -38.89 -18.32
CA GLY A 32 -32.66 -37.58 -18.73
C GLY A 32 -34.17 -37.43 -18.51
N LEU A 33 -34.68 -36.21 -18.45
CA LEU A 33 -36.12 -35.88 -18.23
C LEU A 33 -37.09 -36.58 -19.18
N HIS A 34 -36.64 -37.00 -20.36
CA HIS A 34 -37.43 -37.74 -21.32
C HIS A 34 -37.30 -39.27 -21.18
N GLY A 35 -36.71 -39.77 -20.09
CA GLY A 35 -36.51 -41.18 -19.85
C GLY A 35 -35.38 -41.83 -20.65
N LYS A 36 -34.53 -41.05 -21.34
CA LYS A 36 -33.34 -41.56 -22.02
C LYS A 36 -32.30 -41.93 -20.98
N LEU A 37 -31.81 -43.18 -21.04
CA LEU A 37 -30.82 -43.71 -20.17
C LEU A 37 -29.44 -43.67 -20.81
N ALA A 38 -28.41 -43.37 -20.01
CA ALA A 38 -27.01 -43.43 -20.38
C ALA A 38 -26.17 -43.93 -19.20
N ALA A 39 -25.02 -44.50 -19.47
CA ALA A 39 -24.01 -44.82 -18.46
C ALA A 39 -22.80 -43.91 -18.67
N SER A 40 -22.13 -43.47 -17.61
CA SER A 40 -20.89 -42.69 -17.74
C SER A 40 -19.77 -43.57 -18.29
N THR A 41 -19.74 -44.83 -17.90
CA THR A 41 -18.80 -45.86 -18.41
C THR A 41 -19.58 -46.92 -19.17
N PRO A 42 -19.92 -46.70 -20.46
CA PRO A 42 -20.70 -47.60 -21.23
C PRO A 42 -19.96 -48.91 -21.50
N ASP A 43 -20.61 -50.02 -21.19
CA ASP A 43 -20.21 -51.36 -21.60
C ASP A 43 -21.40 -52.09 -22.27
N TRP A 44 -21.15 -53.26 -22.76
CA TRP A 44 -22.17 -54.03 -23.43
C TRP A 44 -23.45 -54.25 -22.59
N PHE A 45 -23.29 -54.49 -21.27
CA PHE A 45 -24.41 -54.78 -20.37
C PHE A 45 -25.22 -53.49 -20.05
N THR A 46 -24.53 -52.40 -19.73
CA THR A 46 -25.19 -51.09 -19.52
C THR A 46 -25.87 -50.57 -20.79
N ASP A 47 -25.29 -50.83 -21.97
CA ASP A 47 -25.88 -50.46 -23.24
C ASP A 47 -27.17 -51.27 -23.52
N LEU A 48 -27.17 -52.57 -23.18
CA LEU A 48 -28.34 -53.43 -23.22
C LEU A 48 -29.47 -52.90 -22.33
N LEU A 49 -29.13 -52.59 -21.07
CA LEU A 49 -30.11 -52.06 -20.11
C LEU A 49 -30.66 -50.72 -20.53
N CYS A 50 -29.84 -49.83 -21.04
CA CYS A 50 -30.24 -48.52 -21.53
C CYS A 50 -31.23 -48.62 -22.72
N LYS A 51 -31.12 -49.63 -23.55
CA LYS A 51 -32.01 -49.90 -24.69
C LYS A 51 -33.27 -50.67 -24.34
N THR A 52 -33.41 -51.16 -23.10
CA THR A 52 -34.56 -51.94 -22.66
C THR A 52 -35.82 -51.06 -22.54
N PRO A 53 -36.90 -51.28 -23.39
CA PRO A 53 -38.09 -50.41 -23.42
C PRO A 53 -38.86 -50.39 -22.11
N MET A 54 -38.83 -51.53 -21.36
CA MET A 54 -39.52 -51.64 -20.08
C MET A 54 -38.87 -50.77 -19.00
N LEU A 55 -37.53 -50.76 -18.90
CA LEU A 55 -36.82 -49.89 -18.01
C LEU A 55 -37.01 -48.40 -18.35
N GLN A 56 -36.91 -48.04 -19.64
CA GLN A 56 -37.16 -46.69 -20.10
C GLN A 56 -38.54 -46.16 -19.72
N ARG A 57 -39.62 -47.01 -19.90
CA ARG A 57 -40.99 -46.64 -19.51
C ARG A 57 -41.13 -46.38 -18.01
N ILE A 58 -40.55 -47.21 -17.18
CA ILE A 58 -40.66 -47.05 -15.73
C ILE A 58 -39.89 -45.83 -15.26
N VAL A 59 -38.70 -45.61 -15.80
CA VAL A 59 -37.93 -44.39 -15.52
C VAL A 59 -38.70 -43.14 -15.97
N GLN A 60 -39.24 -43.19 -17.19
CA GLN A 60 -40.03 -42.07 -17.71
C GLN A 60 -41.29 -41.75 -16.88
N ALA A 61 -41.95 -42.78 -16.36
CA ALA A 61 -43.11 -42.62 -15.50
C ALA A 61 -42.78 -42.05 -14.11
N ASN A 62 -41.61 -42.34 -13.58
CA ASN A 62 -41.23 -41.96 -12.19
C ASN A 62 -40.25 -40.81 -12.11
N ILE A 63 -39.61 -40.39 -13.20
CA ILE A 63 -38.54 -39.40 -13.16
C ILE A 63 -38.98 -38.04 -12.57
N ARG A 64 -40.21 -37.61 -12.83
CA ARG A 64 -40.77 -36.40 -12.25
C ARG A 64 -40.96 -36.52 -10.73
N THR A 65 -41.50 -37.62 -10.29
CA THR A 65 -41.70 -37.93 -8.88
C THR A 65 -40.35 -38.00 -8.13
N TRP A 66 -39.34 -38.53 -8.77
CA TRP A 66 -37.99 -38.61 -8.21
C TRP A 66 -37.30 -37.22 -8.13
N THR A 67 -37.43 -36.39 -9.17
CA THR A 67 -36.76 -35.11 -9.28
C THR A 67 -37.53 -33.95 -8.64
N GLU A 68 -38.90 -33.94 -8.77
CA GLU A 68 -39.73 -32.83 -8.31
C GLU A 68 -40.28 -33.07 -6.89
N GLU A 69 -40.74 -34.30 -6.58
CA GLU A 69 -41.34 -34.63 -5.31
C GLU A 69 -40.37 -35.26 -4.31
N ASN A 70 -39.10 -35.45 -4.75
CA ASN A 70 -38.01 -36.05 -3.94
C ASN A 70 -38.40 -37.43 -3.34
N ASN A 71 -39.24 -38.21 -4.04
CA ASN A 71 -39.64 -39.53 -3.60
C ASN A 71 -38.61 -40.56 -4.04
N MET A 72 -37.76 -40.99 -3.10
CA MET A 72 -36.62 -41.87 -3.34
C MET A 72 -36.96 -43.35 -3.19
N GLN A 73 -38.20 -43.75 -3.38
CA GLN A 73 -38.59 -45.17 -3.24
C GLN A 73 -37.98 -46.04 -4.34
N CYS A 74 -37.42 -47.19 -3.91
CA CYS A 74 -37.00 -48.22 -4.81
C CYS A 74 -38.22 -48.89 -5.46
N THR A 75 -38.22 -49.00 -6.81
CA THR A 75 -39.34 -49.45 -7.60
C THR A 75 -38.95 -50.72 -8.36
N GLN A 76 -39.82 -51.72 -8.35
CA GLN A 76 -39.62 -52.96 -9.13
C GLN A 76 -39.96 -52.68 -10.62
N VAL A 77 -39.00 -52.99 -11.49
CA VAL A 77 -39.16 -52.85 -12.94
C VAL A 77 -39.86 -54.09 -13.53
N CYS A 78 -39.38 -55.25 -13.14
CA CYS A 78 -39.93 -56.57 -13.45
C CYS A 78 -39.44 -57.57 -12.43
N THR A 79 -39.85 -58.84 -12.54
CA THR A 79 -39.36 -59.93 -11.64
C THR A 79 -37.82 -59.89 -11.61
N GLY A 80 -37.28 -59.67 -10.46
CA GLY A 80 -35.82 -59.68 -10.21
C GLY A 80 -35.03 -58.46 -10.64
N LEU A 81 -35.66 -57.38 -11.21
CA LEU A 81 -35.03 -56.12 -11.58
C LEU A 81 -35.66 -54.97 -10.81
N TRP A 82 -34.85 -54.19 -10.11
CA TRP A 82 -35.30 -53.03 -9.33
C TRP A 82 -34.51 -51.78 -9.69
N VAL A 83 -35.09 -50.61 -9.46
CA VAL A 83 -34.47 -49.30 -9.68
C VAL A 83 -34.61 -48.44 -8.42
N ALA A 84 -33.54 -47.80 -8.00
CA ALA A 84 -33.58 -46.77 -6.97
C ALA A 84 -32.96 -45.49 -7.49
N PRO A 85 -33.66 -44.34 -7.34
CA PRO A 85 -33.11 -43.05 -7.73
C PRO A 85 -32.05 -42.55 -6.77
N MET A 86 -31.12 -41.75 -7.28
CA MET A 86 -30.16 -40.97 -6.48
C MET A 86 -30.68 -39.55 -6.28
N GLN A 87 -30.53 -39.05 -5.07
CA GLN A 87 -30.89 -37.66 -4.79
C GLN A 87 -29.98 -36.73 -5.57
N THR A 88 -30.55 -35.83 -6.36
CA THR A 88 -29.81 -34.75 -7.03
C THR A 88 -29.59 -33.59 -6.07
N SER A 89 -28.34 -33.30 -5.73
CA SER A 89 -28.00 -32.12 -4.93
C SER A 89 -27.80 -30.92 -5.83
N GLY A 90 -28.28 -29.76 -5.40
CA GLY A 90 -27.93 -28.47 -6.00
C GLY A 90 -29.11 -27.57 -6.33
N ARG A 91 -28.89 -26.27 -6.19
CA ARG A 91 -29.83 -25.16 -6.50
C ARG A 91 -30.19 -25.04 -7.99
N ARG A 92 -29.55 -25.79 -8.88
CA ARG A 92 -29.90 -25.87 -10.30
C ARG A 92 -30.63 -27.19 -10.51
N ARG A 93 -31.90 -27.14 -10.90
CA ARG A 93 -32.67 -28.28 -11.43
C ARG A 93 -31.86 -28.89 -12.58
N THR A 94 -31.11 -29.93 -12.30
CA THR A 94 -30.43 -30.70 -13.35
C THR A 94 -31.51 -31.46 -14.11
N SER A 95 -31.41 -31.46 -15.42
CA SER A 95 -32.31 -32.20 -16.31
C SER A 95 -32.09 -33.73 -16.29
N GLU A 96 -31.25 -34.20 -15.37
CA GLU A 96 -30.80 -35.58 -15.26
C GLU A 96 -30.90 -36.09 -13.83
N CYS A 97 -31.26 -37.35 -13.66
CA CYS A 97 -31.32 -38.08 -12.39
C CYS A 97 -30.48 -39.36 -12.50
N GLY A 98 -29.59 -39.56 -11.50
CA GLY A 98 -28.90 -40.84 -11.38
C GLY A 98 -29.82 -41.92 -10.82
N ILE A 99 -29.65 -43.12 -11.27
CA ILE A 99 -30.40 -44.30 -10.80
C ILE A 99 -29.48 -45.49 -10.59
N GLY A 100 -29.69 -46.23 -9.51
CA GLY A 100 -29.07 -47.53 -9.26
C GLY A 100 -29.99 -48.66 -9.70
N LEU A 101 -29.46 -49.62 -10.46
CA LEU A 101 -30.17 -50.84 -10.83
C LEU A 101 -29.68 -51.99 -9.97
N PHE A 102 -30.64 -52.75 -9.45
CA PHE A 102 -30.43 -53.91 -8.58
C PHE A 102 -30.99 -55.14 -9.29
N VAL A 103 -30.10 -56.11 -9.53
CA VAL A 103 -30.45 -57.37 -10.17
C VAL A 103 -30.46 -58.47 -9.13
N THR A 104 -31.56 -59.24 -9.05
CA THR A 104 -31.68 -60.34 -8.11
C THR A 104 -31.53 -61.70 -8.83
N ASP A 105 -31.30 -62.74 -8.03
CA ASP A 105 -31.22 -64.16 -8.47
C ASP A 105 -32.45 -64.61 -9.26
N GLU A 106 -33.63 -64.03 -8.95
CA GLU A 106 -34.88 -64.35 -9.64
C GLU A 106 -34.99 -63.74 -11.07
N PHE A 107 -34.10 -62.80 -11.43
CA PHE A 107 -34.22 -62.09 -12.73
C PHE A 107 -34.06 -63.01 -13.94
N CYS A 108 -33.08 -63.93 -13.87
CA CYS A 108 -32.79 -64.82 -14.99
C CYS A 108 -33.86 -65.92 -15.23
N ASP A 109 -34.74 -66.12 -14.24
CA ASP A 109 -35.79 -67.14 -14.31
C ASP A 109 -37.16 -66.55 -14.71
N GLY A 110 -37.25 -65.17 -14.82
CA GLY A 110 -38.47 -64.47 -15.16
C GLY A 110 -38.75 -64.39 -16.68
N GLU A 111 -40.02 -64.42 -17.04
CA GLU A 111 -40.47 -64.21 -18.46
C GLU A 111 -39.93 -62.90 -19.05
N SER A 112 -39.79 -61.86 -18.22
CA SER A 112 -39.25 -60.57 -18.63
C SER A 112 -37.80 -60.64 -19.10
N PHE A 113 -36.97 -61.47 -18.49
CA PHE A 113 -35.59 -61.70 -18.90
C PHE A 113 -35.50 -62.25 -20.33
N HIS A 114 -36.32 -63.29 -20.64
CA HIS A 114 -36.35 -63.86 -21.98
C HIS A 114 -36.87 -62.86 -23.02
N ALA A 115 -37.86 -62.06 -22.66
CA ALA A 115 -38.36 -60.99 -23.54
C ALA A 115 -37.31 -59.92 -23.82
N ILE A 116 -36.48 -59.53 -22.82
CA ILE A 116 -35.37 -58.59 -22.98
C ILE A 116 -34.31 -59.16 -23.93
N CYS A 117 -33.91 -60.45 -23.72
CA CYS A 117 -32.95 -61.12 -24.58
C CYS A 117 -33.44 -61.19 -26.03
N GLN A 118 -34.70 -61.57 -26.27
CA GLN A 118 -35.30 -61.62 -27.60
C GLN A 118 -35.36 -60.23 -28.27
N ALA A 119 -35.80 -59.20 -27.54
CA ALA A 119 -35.91 -57.83 -28.08
C ALA A 119 -34.53 -57.24 -28.46
N SER A 120 -33.47 -57.66 -27.80
CA SER A 120 -32.10 -57.21 -28.01
C SER A 120 -31.29 -58.13 -28.92
N ASN A 121 -31.86 -59.22 -29.42
CA ASN A 121 -31.20 -60.25 -30.21
C ASN A 121 -29.93 -60.79 -29.54
N ALA A 122 -29.98 -60.96 -28.23
CA ALA A 122 -28.84 -61.35 -27.41
C ALA A 122 -28.96 -62.81 -26.96
N ASP A 123 -27.82 -63.51 -26.85
CA ASP A 123 -27.78 -64.89 -26.38
C ASP A 123 -28.11 -64.97 -24.89
N VAL A 124 -29.17 -65.78 -24.58
CA VAL A 124 -29.68 -65.95 -23.22
C VAL A 124 -28.59 -66.49 -22.26
N THR A 125 -27.75 -67.38 -22.74
CA THR A 125 -26.72 -67.99 -21.95
C THR A 125 -25.62 -67.00 -21.61
N MET A 126 -25.19 -66.23 -22.58
CA MET A 126 -24.19 -65.19 -22.42
C MET A 126 -24.64 -64.12 -21.44
N ILE A 127 -25.91 -63.66 -21.51
CA ILE A 127 -26.44 -62.67 -20.58
C ILE A 127 -26.57 -63.24 -19.17
N ARG A 128 -26.95 -64.50 -19.01
CA ARG A 128 -27.05 -65.18 -17.72
C ARG A 128 -25.66 -65.25 -17.04
N ASP A 129 -24.62 -65.66 -17.78
CA ASP A 129 -23.25 -65.68 -17.26
C ASP A 129 -22.76 -64.29 -16.84
N LEU A 130 -23.12 -63.27 -17.60
CA LEU A 130 -22.77 -61.88 -17.28
C LEU A 130 -23.48 -61.39 -16.00
N ILE A 131 -24.78 -61.70 -15.86
CA ILE A 131 -25.53 -61.41 -14.64
C ILE A 131 -24.95 -62.15 -13.44
N ALA A 132 -24.56 -63.40 -13.60
CA ALA A 132 -23.88 -64.17 -12.55
C ALA A 132 -22.57 -63.50 -12.12
N SER A 133 -21.84 -62.85 -13.03
CA SER A 133 -20.60 -62.13 -12.73
C SER A 133 -20.78 -60.86 -11.90
N ILE A 134 -21.98 -60.27 -11.89
CA ILE A 134 -22.31 -59.09 -11.06
C ILE A 134 -22.78 -59.49 -9.65
N ASN A 135 -22.76 -60.74 -9.27
CA ASN A 135 -23.24 -61.24 -7.98
C ASN A 135 -24.68 -60.78 -7.67
N PRO A 136 -25.70 -61.32 -8.34
CA PRO A 136 -27.08 -60.96 -8.11
C PRO A 136 -27.46 -61.13 -6.65
N MET A 137 -28.19 -60.18 -6.08
CA MET A 137 -28.56 -60.19 -4.67
C MET A 137 -29.87 -60.94 -4.41
N SER A 138 -30.15 -61.26 -3.16
CA SER A 138 -31.47 -61.80 -2.78
C SER A 138 -32.53 -60.69 -2.84
N THR A 139 -33.72 -61.02 -3.35
CA THR A 139 -34.87 -60.09 -3.39
C THR A 139 -35.20 -59.46 -2.01
N LYS A 140 -34.91 -60.17 -0.91
CA LYS A 140 -35.12 -59.70 0.47
C LYS A 140 -34.12 -58.59 0.85
N ASP A 141 -32.99 -58.50 0.19
CA ASP A 141 -31.93 -57.52 0.51
C ASP A 141 -32.01 -56.23 -0.32
N VAL A 142 -32.83 -56.22 -1.39
CA VAL A 142 -32.93 -55.07 -2.33
C VAL A 142 -33.25 -53.77 -1.61
N ALA A 143 -34.26 -53.72 -0.73
CA ALA A 143 -34.65 -52.51 -0.02
C ALA A 143 -33.51 -51.95 0.87
N ARG A 144 -32.79 -52.87 1.55
CA ARG A 144 -31.65 -52.54 2.38
C ARG A 144 -30.48 -52.00 1.53
N MET A 145 -30.18 -52.67 0.41
CA MET A 145 -29.11 -52.26 -0.48
C MET A 145 -29.42 -50.96 -1.20
N ALA A 146 -30.68 -50.71 -1.57
CA ALA A 146 -31.12 -49.46 -2.14
C ALA A 146 -30.94 -48.28 -1.16
N SER A 147 -31.26 -48.51 0.13
CA SER A 147 -31.03 -47.49 1.17
C SER A 147 -29.53 -47.19 1.39
N LEU A 148 -28.69 -48.23 1.41
CA LEU A 148 -27.23 -48.07 1.51
C LEU A 148 -26.64 -47.37 0.30
N PHE A 149 -27.10 -47.67 -0.89
CA PHE A 149 -26.71 -47.04 -2.12
C PHE A 149 -27.01 -45.52 -2.10
N GLN A 150 -28.24 -45.15 -1.71
CA GLN A 150 -28.65 -43.77 -1.58
C GLN A 150 -27.84 -43.03 -0.53
N MET A 151 -27.55 -43.67 0.62
CA MET A 151 -26.70 -43.09 1.66
C MET A 151 -25.26 -42.88 1.17
N ALA A 152 -24.66 -43.87 0.47
CA ALA A 152 -23.32 -43.75 -0.10
C ALA A 152 -23.24 -42.62 -1.14
N TRP A 153 -24.25 -42.49 -1.97
CA TRP A 153 -24.35 -41.37 -2.91
C TRP A 153 -24.40 -40.02 -2.19
N ASN A 154 -25.24 -39.84 -1.19
CA ASN A 154 -25.36 -38.58 -0.43
C ASN A 154 -24.04 -38.21 0.25
N VAL A 155 -23.31 -39.20 0.80
CA VAL A 155 -21.98 -38.95 1.38
C VAL A 155 -20.97 -38.52 0.31
N SER A 156 -21.00 -39.15 -0.86
CA SER A 156 -20.10 -38.81 -1.97
C SER A 156 -20.32 -37.37 -2.43
N VAL A 157 -21.58 -36.98 -2.60
CA VAL A 157 -21.96 -35.62 -3.00
C VAL A 157 -21.57 -34.57 -1.94
N GLN A 158 -21.84 -34.87 -0.64
CA GLN A 158 -21.44 -33.94 0.43
C GLN A 158 -19.93 -33.78 0.54
N ASN A 159 -19.16 -34.83 0.31
CA ASN A 159 -17.70 -34.75 0.30
C ASN A 159 -17.18 -33.86 -0.83
N GLU A 160 -17.75 -33.97 -2.03
CA GLU A 160 -17.36 -33.10 -3.15
C GLU A 160 -17.74 -31.62 -2.92
N GLU A 161 -18.95 -31.36 -2.40
CA GLU A 161 -19.35 -30.00 -2.02
C GLU A 161 -18.45 -29.41 -0.93
N SER A 162 -18.08 -30.23 0.06
CA SER A 162 -17.17 -29.80 1.12
C SER A 162 -15.77 -29.52 0.58
N LYS A 163 -15.26 -30.37 -0.31
CA LYS A 163 -13.95 -30.20 -0.93
C LYS A 163 -13.87 -28.92 -1.76
N THR A 164 -14.86 -28.66 -2.62
CA THR A 164 -14.93 -27.44 -3.43
C THR A 164 -15.05 -26.18 -2.56
N THR A 165 -15.77 -26.28 -1.43
CA THR A 165 -15.87 -25.17 -0.47
C THR A 165 -14.54 -24.91 0.21
N VAL A 166 -13.84 -25.96 0.67
CA VAL A 166 -12.51 -25.82 1.29
C VAL A 166 -11.49 -25.23 0.32
N GLU A 167 -11.49 -25.69 -0.94
CA GLU A 167 -10.61 -25.14 -1.98
C GLU A 167 -10.92 -23.64 -2.25
N SER A 168 -12.19 -23.27 -2.33
CA SER A 168 -12.59 -21.87 -2.51
C SER A 168 -12.19 -20.99 -1.33
N VAL A 169 -12.43 -21.43 -0.10
CA VAL A 169 -12.05 -20.71 1.11
C VAL A 169 -10.53 -20.64 1.25
N GLY A 170 -9.82 -21.72 0.89
CA GLY A 170 -8.36 -21.74 0.86
C GLY A 170 -7.78 -20.70 -0.09
N GLN A 171 -8.38 -20.55 -1.28
CA GLN A 171 -7.95 -19.54 -2.24
C GLN A 171 -8.24 -18.12 -1.73
N GLU A 172 -9.44 -17.86 -1.20
CA GLU A 172 -9.79 -16.55 -0.61
C GLU A 172 -8.86 -16.18 0.56
N LEU A 173 -8.47 -17.17 1.35
CA LEU A 173 -7.52 -16.97 2.46
C LEU A 173 -6.12 -16.65 1.96
N ALA A 174 -5.65 -17.33 0.92
CA ALA A 174 -4.35 -17.05 0.30
C ALA A 174 -4.31 -15.63 -0.29
N ASP A 175 -5.36 -15.26 -1.06
CA ASP A 175 -5.49 -13.92 -1.64
C ASP A 175 -5.49 -12.83 -0.54
N SER A 176 -6.21 -13.07 0.58
CA SER A 176 -6.23 -12.14 1.72
C SER A 176 -4.89 -12.05 2.44
N TYR A 177 -4.15 -13.16 2.51
CA TYR A 177 -2.83 -13.18 3.15
C TYR A 177 -1.79 -12.40 2.33
N GLU A 178 -1.83 -12.50 1.00
CA GLU A 178 -0.99 -11.71 0.09
C GLU A 178 -1.29 -10.21 0.25
N GLU A 179 -2.57 -9.82 0.30
CA GLU A 179 -3.00 -8.44 0.53
C GLU A 179 -2.46 -7.89 1.86
N ILE A 180 -2.64 -8.64 2.95
CA ILE A 180 -2.14 -8.24 4.28
C ILE A 180 -0.62 -8.13 4.31
N SER A 181 0.09 -9.08 3.71
CA SER A 181 1.55 -9.09 3.66
C SER A 181 2.10 -7.87 2.94
N MET A 182 1.51 -7.53 1.80
CA MET A 182 1.87 -6.35 1.03
C MET A 182 1.61 -5.05 1.81
N LEU A 183 0.42 -4.90 2.40
CA LEU A 183 0.07 -3.74 3.22
C LEU A 183 1.00 -3.61 4.44
N TYR A 184 1.40 -4.72 5.05
CA TYR A 184 2.36 -4.73 6.16
C TYR A 184 3.75 -4.25 5.72
N THR A 185 4.25 -4.73 4.58
CA THR A 185 5.53 -4.30 4.01
C THR A 185 5.52 -2.80 3.72
N MET A 186 4.47 -2.30 3.09
CA MET A 186 4.27 -0.88 2.83
C MET A 186 4.20 -0.06 4.12
N THR A 187 3.40 -0.50 5.11
CA THR A 187 3.26 0.22 6.38
C THR A 187 4.56 0.28 7.17
N SER A 188 5.35 -0.81 7.15
CA SER A 188 6.67 -0.83 7.82
C SER A 188 7.67 0.14 7.19
N SER A 189 7.53 0.43 5.91
CA SER A 189 8.36 1.38 5.14
C SER A 189 7.93 2.84 5.32
N MET A 190 6.77 3.11 5.91
CA MET A 190 6.25 4.47 6.18
C MET A 190 7.12 5.27 7.16
N ASN A 191 8.06 4.66 7.86
CA ASN A 191 9.02 5.37 8.71
C ASN A 191 9.94 6.35 7.95
N SER A 192 9.91 6.31 6.60
CA SER A 192 10.67 7.23 5.72
C SER A 192 9.83 8.42 5.26
N VAL A 193 9.06 9.04 6.17
CA VAL A 193 8.20 10.21 5.86
C VAL A 193 8.96 11.36 5.17
N ASN A 194 10.27 11.43 5.39
CA ASN A 194 11.13 12.46 4.80
C ASN A 194 11.45 12.25 3.30
N HIS A 195 11.09 11.09 2.71
CA HIS A 195 11.38 10.75 1.32
C HIS A 195 10.17 10.11 0.62
N PRO A 196 9.15 10.91 0.26
CA PRO A 196 7.93 10.43 -0.37
C PRO A 196 8.17 9.65 -1.67
N GLU A 197 9.16 10.07 -2.47
CA GLU A 197 9.53 9.40 -3.73
C GLU A 197 9.89 7.93 -3.50
N ARG A 198 10.69 7.67 -2.48
CA ARG A 198 11.17 6.33 -2.17
C ARG A 198 10.06 5.38 -1.73
N PHE A 199 9.05 5.91 -1.05
CA PHE A 199 7.88 5.12 -0.68
C PHE A 199 7.04 4.77 -1.90
N ILE A 200 6.83 5.71 -2.83
CA ILE A 200 6.11 5.49 -4.08
C ILE A 200 6.86 4.47 -4.96
N GLU A 201 8.19 4.59 -5.10
CA GLU A 201 9.03 3.63 -5.82
C GLU A 201 8.89 2.22 -5.25
N LEU A 202 8.93 2.09 -3.93
CA LEU A 202 8.75 0.80 -3.25
C LEU A 202 7.35 0.22 -3.54
N ALA A 203 6.30 1.03 -3.42
CA ALA A 203 4.93 0.59 -3.69
C ALA A 203 4.74 0.09 -5.13
N CYS A 204 5.28 0.82 -6.11
CA CYS A 204 5.25 0.38 -7.51
C CYS A 204 6.03 -0.92 -7.72
N SER A 205 7.20 -1.06 -7.08
CA SER A 205 8.05 -2.25 -7.22
C SER A 205 7.43 -3.49 -6.60
N GLU A 206 6.84 -3.39 -5.41
CA GLU A 206 6.14 -4.49 -4.74
C GLU A 206 4.90 -4.95 -5.53
N LEU A 207 4.11 -4.00 -6.04
CA LEU A 207 2.98 -4.32 -6.92
C LEU A 207 3.44 -5.05 -8.19
N LEU A 208 4.53 -4.60 -8.82
CA LEU A 208 5.04 -5.20 -10.05
C LEU A 208 5.59 -6.62 -9.83
N GLN A 209 6.10 -6.94 -8.64
CA GLN A 209 6.50 -8.29 -8.28
C GLN A 209 5.31 -9.23 -8.05
N THR A 210 4.19 -8.68 -7.61
CA THR A 210 2.99 -9.45 -7.26
C THR A 210 2.03 -9.60 -8.44
N LEU A 211 1.90 -8.56 -9.26
CA LEU A 211 0.93 -8.50 -10.35
C LEU A 211 1.63 -8.65 -11.72
N PRO A 212 1.04 -9.42 -12.66
CA PRO A 212 1.63 -9.70 -13.96
C PRO A 212 1.38 -8.53 -14.95
N TYR A 213 1.87 -7.34 -14.64
CA TYR A 213 1.82 -6.17 -15.51
C TYR A 213 3.21 -5.84 -16.08
N GLU A 214 3.27 -5.18 -17.22
CA GLU A 214 4.53 -4.74 -17.82
C GLU A 214 5.17 -3.64 -17.01
N TRP A 215 4.36 -2.68 -16.56
CA TRP A 215 4.80 -1.60 -15.70
C TRP A 215 3.69 -1.13 -14.76
N ILE A 216 4.10 -0.59 -13.63
CA ILE A 216 3.24 0.05 -12.65
C ILE A 216 3.82 1.42 -12.28
N GLY A 217 3.00 2.46 -12.26
CA GLY A 217 3.47 3.81 -12.01
C GLY A 217 2.49 4.66 -11.24
N VAL A 218 3.02 5.69 -10.58
CA VAL A 218 2.28 6.71 -9.84
C VAL A 218 2.66 8.08 -10.36
N GLN A 219 1.65 8.89 -10.66
CA GLN A 219 1.81 10.31 -10.91
C GLN A 219 0.91 11.10 -9.97
N LEU A 220 1.49 12.09 -9.30
CA LEU A 220 0.75 13.00 -8.44
C LEU A 220 0.32 14.25 -9.23
N THR A 221 -0.72 14.94 -8.76
CA THR A 221 -1.13 16.22 -9.31
C THR A 221 -0.11 17.30 -8.98
N THR A 222 0.08 18.27 -9.89
CA THR A 222 0.86 19.47 -9.60
C THR A 222 0.10 20.36 -8.62
N GLY A 223 0.67 20.60 -7.44
CA GLY A 223 0.12 21.52 -6.46
C GLY A 223 1.25 22.12 -5.63
N ASP A 224 1.13 23.40 -5.26
CA ASP A 224 2.14 24.15 -4.49
C ASP A 224 2.50 23.50 -3.14
N ARG A 225 1.76 22.48 -2.73
CA ARG A 225 1.89 21.82 -1.42
C ARG A 225 2.24 20.33 -1.49
N LEU A 226 2.34 19.72 -2.70
CA LEU A 226 2.73 18.32 -2.79
C LEU A 226 4.26 18.18 -2.77
N PRO A 227 4.79 17.16 -2.06
CA PRO A 227 6.23 16.94 -2.05
C PRO A 227 6.75 16.78 -3.47
N LYS A 228 7.87 17.40 -3.77
CA LYS A 228 8.56 17.11 -5.02
C LYS A 228 8.91 15.61 -5.04
N PRO A 229 8.42 14.83 -6.01
CA PRO A 229 8.35 15.18 -7.43
C PRO A 229 6.92 15.17 -8.00
N GLY A 230 6.04 16.08 -7.58
CA GLY A 230 4.65 16.13 -8.07
C GLY A 230 4.47 16.12 -9.59
N ASP A 231 5.50 16.49 -10.35
CA ASP A 231 5.47 16.56 -11.81
C ASP A 231 6.08 15.33 -12.50
N LYS A 232 6.69 14.40 -11.76
CA LYS A 232 7.34 13.21 -12.33
C LYS A 232 6.48 11.98 -12.14
N LEU A 233 6.36 11.20 -13.22
CA LEU A 233 5.85 9.84 -13.16
C LEU A 233 6.93 8.94 -12.52
N VAL A 234 6.60 8.34 -11.39
CA VAL A 234 7.43 7.29 -10.76
C VAL A 234 6.97 5.95 -11.31
N VAL A 235 7.87 5.18 -11.93
CA VAL A 235 7.53 3.93 -12.61
C VAL A 235 8.45 2.80 -12.16
N ALA A 236 7.86 1.64 -11.88
CA ALA A 236 8.52 0.35 -11.85
C ALA A 236 8.20 -0.41 -13.14
N SER A 237 9.20 -0.96 -13.82
CA SER A 237 9.04 -1.70 -15.08
C SER A 237 10.08 -2.79 -15.20
N ASN A 238 9.70 -3.87 -15.89
CA ASN A 238 10.62 -4.95 -16.28
C ASN A 238 11.37 -4.65 -17.58
N GLU A 239 10.96 -3.62 -18.33
CA GLU A 239 11.54 -3.21 -19.62
C GLU A 239 11.94 -1.73 -19.63
N GLN A 240 12.75 -1.32 -20.62
CA GLN A 240 13.09 0.10 -20.81
C GLN A 240 11.91 0.84 -21.42
N LEU A 241 11.32 1.79 -20.68
CA LEU A 241 10.22 2.63 -21.14
C LEU A 241 10.70 4.00 -21.62
N GLN A 242 9.98 4.57 -22.59
CA GLN A 242 10.15 5.97 -23.00
C GLN A 242 9.39 6.88 -22.01
N THR A 243 10.08 7.28 -20.95
CA THR A 243 9.47 7.91 -19.78
C THR A 243 8.80 9.26 -20.08
N GLU A 244 9.32 10.04 -21.05
CA GLU A 244 8.76 11.36 -21.36
C GLU A 244 7.40 11.29 -22.06
N GLU A 245 7.23 10.41 -23.05
CA GLU A 245 5.95 10.20 -23.73
C GLU A 245 4.90 9.63 -22.77
N LEU A 246 5.31 8.64 -21.98
CA LEU A 246 4.47 8.02 -20.97
C LEU A 246 4.01 9.03 -19.91
N GLN A 247 4.88 9.91 -19.47
CA GLN A 247 4.53 10.96 -18.50
C GLN A 247 3.50 11.94 -19.06
N GLN A 248 3.57 12.31 -20.35
CA GLN A 248 2.57 13.16 -20.98
C GLN A 248 1.21 12.47 -21.08
N ALA A 249 1.20 11.19 -21.45
CA ALA A 249 -0.01 10.38 -21.52
C ALA A 249 -0.70 10.27 -20.16
N VAL A 250 0.06 9.94 -19.10
CA VAL A 250 -0.46 9.84 -17.74
C VAL A 250 -0.94 11.19 -17.20
N SER A 251 -0.23 12.29 -17.52
CA SER A 251 -0.66 13.64 -17.16
C SER A 251 -2.01 14.01 -17.79
N SER A 252 -2.23 13.62 -19.04
CA SER A 252 -3.51 13.83 -19.74
C SER A 252 -4.63 12.98 -19.10
N LEU A 253 -4.34 11.73 -18.77
CA LEU A 253 -5.26 10.83 -18.09
C LEU A 253 -5.68 11.35 -16.71
N LEU A 254 -4.74 11.87 -15.94
CA LEU A 254 -4.96 12.41 -14.59
C LEU A 254 -6.07 13.49 -14.57
N MET A 255 -6.19 14.27 -15.65
CA MET A 255 -7.23 15.29 -15.79
C MET A 255 -8.64 14.74 -16.00
N THR A 256 -8.78 13.46 -16.33
CA THR A 256 -10.05 12.79 -16.65
C THR A 256 -10.51 11.82 -15.58
N VAL A 257 -9.67 11.54 -14.59
CA VAL A 257 -9.96 10.57 -13.53
C VAL A 257 -10.98 11.13 -12.55
N GLU A 258 -12.04 10.34 -12.30
CA GLU A 258 -13.08 10.68 -11.33
C GLU A 258 -12.76 10.06 -9.95
N PRO A 259 -13.04 10.81 -8.85
CA PRO A 259 -12.83 10.29 -7.50
C PRO A 259 -13.59 8.99 -7.24
N GLY A 260 -12.92 7.98 -6.69
CA GLY A 260 -13.54 6.73 -6.27
C GLY A 260 -13.99 5.80 -7.40
N LYS A 261 -13.57 6.05 -8.65
CA LYS A 261 -13.85 5.17 -9.79
C LYS A 261 -12.56 4.59 -10.35
N THR A 262 -12.39 3.29 -10.17
CA THR A 262 -11.38 2.52 -10.90
C THR A 262 -11.74 2.49 -12.38
N GLN A 263 -10.82 2.87 -13.27
CA GLN A 263 -10.97 2.73 -14.70
C GLN A 263 -10.26 1.45 -15.15
N ILE A 264 -10.92 0.68 -16.02
CA ILE A 264 -10.42 -0.59 -16.55
C ILE A 264 -10.44 -0.49 -18.06
N ALA A 265 -9.30 -0.67 -18.70
CA ALA A 265 -9.21 -0.73 -20.15
C ALA A 265 -9.90 -1.99 -20.68
N ASN A 266 -10.86 -1.82 -21.57
CA ASN A 266 -11.64 -2.90 -22.16
C ASN A 266 -11.74 -2.74 -23.67
N GLY A 267 -11.39 -3.79 -24.40
CA GLY A 267 -11.52 -3.83 -25.86
C GLY A 267 -10.65 -2.79 -26.56
N ASP A 268 -11.25 -1.97 -27.43
CA ASP A 268 -10.56 -0.95 -28.25
C ASP A 268 -10.76 0.48 -27.68
N ASP A 269 -10.89 0.62 -26.36
CA ASP A 269 -11.01 1.95 -25.75
C ASP A 269 -9.67 2.73 -25.77
N ALA A 270 -9.74 4.03 -25.45
CA ALA A 270 -8.58 4.91 -25.48
C ALA A 270 -7.46 4.44 -24.53
N LEU A 271 -7.81 3.87 -23.35
CA LEU A 271 -6.85 3.35 -22.40
C LEU A 271 -6.11 2.13 -22.96
N THR A 272 -6.83 1.22 -23.62
CA THR A 272 -6.22 0.04 -24.26
C THR A 272 -5.26 0.45 -25.39
N LEU A 273 -5.64 1.44 -26.19
CA LEU A 273 -4.80 1.92 -27.30
C LEU A 273 -3.53 2.60 -26.83
N GLU A 274 -3.58 3.28 -25.68
CA GLU A 274 -2.46 4.08 -25.16
C GLU A 274 -1.55 3.28 -24.20
N PHE A 275 -2.13 2.44 -23.36
CA PHE A 275 -1.41 1.75 -22.28
C PHE A 275 -1.44 0.22 -22.36
N GLY A 276 -2.11 -0.34 -23.37
CA GLY A 276 -2.25 -1.78 -23.54
C GLY A 276 -3.48 -2.39 -22.84
N PRO A 277 -3.72 -3.70 -23.09
CA PRO A 277 -4.91 -4.39 -22.59
C PRO A 277 -4.92 -4.52 -21.08
N ALA A 278 -6.14 -4.57 -20.53
CA ALA A 278 -6.41 -4.74 -19.09
C ALA A 278 -5.69 -3.73 -18.18
N THR A 279 -5.32 -2.55 -18.73
CA THR A 279 -4.77 -1.47 -17.93
C THR A 279 -5.77 -1.04 -16.85
N LEU A 280 -5.29 -0.91 -15.63
CA LEU A 280 -6.04 -0.44 -14.48
C LEU A 280 -5.55 0.94 -14.08
N VAL A 281 -6.48 1.85 -13.83
CA VAL A 281 -6.20 3.21 -13.35
C VAL A 281 -6.99 3.43 -12.07
N GLU A 282 -6.28 3.65 -10.98
CA GLU A 282 -6.88 3.86 -9.66
C GLU A 282 -6.57 5.27 -9.15
N PRO A 283 -7.57 6.09 -8.80
CA PRO A 283 -7.34 7.41 -8.24
C PRO A 283 -6.73 7.32 -6.83
N ILE A 284 -5.70 8.10 -6.59
CA ILE A 284 -5.16 8.32 -5.24
C ILE A 284 -5.92 9.50 -4.63
N LEU A 285 -6.58 9.28 -3.51
CA LEU A 285 -7.47 10.27 -2.89
C LEU A 285 -6.88 10.83 -1.60
N LYS A 286 -7.07 12.14 -1.41
CA LYS A 286 -6.91 12.84 -0.13
C LYS A 286 -8.21 13.60 0.16
N GLU A 287 -8.86 13.32 1.28
CA GLU A 287 -10.13 13.96 1.69
C GLU A 287 -11.20 13.95 0.58
N GLY A 288 -11.20 12.90 -0.26
CA GLY A 288 -12.14 12.76 -1.38
C GLY A 288 -11.75 13.47 -2.67
N ALA A 289 -10.65 14.23 -2.69
CA ALA A 289 -10.11 14.84 -3.90
C ALA A 289 -9.01 13.96 -4.52
N VAL A 290 -8.93 13.93 -5.85
CA VAL A 290 -7.87 13.21 -6.56
C VAL A 290 -6.56 13.99 -6.43
N VAL A 291 -5.56 13.39 -5.80
CA VAL A 291 -4.20 13.93 -5.65
C VAL A 291 -3.17 13.21 -6.51
N GLY A 292 -3.58 12.17 -7.20
CA GLY A 292 -2.74 11.41 -8.12
C GLY A 292 -3.47 10.21 -8.69
N VAL A 293 -2.75 9.44 -9.49
CA VAL A 293 -3.22 8.16 -10.04
C VAL A 293 -2.15 7.09 -9.87
N LEU A 294 -2.60 5.88 -9.59
CA LEU A 294 -1.82 4.65 -9.63
C LEU A 294 -2.28 3.86 -10.85
N ILE A 295 -1.35 3.48 -11.71
CA ILE A 295 -1.61 2.80 -12.98
C ILE A 295 -0.87 1.47 -12.99
N ALA A 296 -1.56 0.40 -13.36
CA ALA A 296 -0.96 -0.87 -13.74
C ALA A 296 -1.31 -1.15 -15.20
N ALA A 297 -0.31 -1.20 -16.07
CA ALA A 297 -0.52 -1.18 -17.51
C ALA A 297 0.01 -2.42 -18.22
N ASN A 298 -0.69 -2.79 -19.29
CA ASN A 298 -0.37 -3.88 -20.20
C ASN A 298 -0.18 -5.22 -19.48
N LYS A 299 -1.32 -5.81 -19.04
CA LYS A 299 -1.30 -7.10 -18.33
C LYS A 299 -0.72 -8.21 -19.20
N GLN A 300 0.22 -8.95 -18.63
CA GLN A 300 0.93 -10.04 -19.28
C GLN A 300 0.28 -11.40 -18.99
N GLY A 301 0.43 -12.38 -19.89
CA GLY A 301 -0.05 -13.76 -19.72
C GLY A 301 -1.18 -14.16 -20.67
N GLU A 302 -1.75 -15.34 -20.47
CA GLU A 302 -2.82 -15.88 -21.34
C GLU A 302 -4.19 -15.21 -21.08
N ASP A 303 -4.43 -14.70 -19.88
CA ASP A 303 -5.66 -13.99 -19.50
C ASP A 303 -5.39 -12.49 -19.38
N ASN A 304 -5.67 -11.78 -20.46
CA ASN A 304 -5.52 -10.33 -20.57
C ASN A 304 -6.69 -9.55 -19.94
N SER A 305 -7.46 -10.15 -19.02
CA SER A 305 -8.51 -9.47 -18.28
C SER A 305 -8.06 -9.10 -16.87
N ALA A 306 -8.48 -7.93 -16.37
CA ALA A 306 -8.21 -7.54 -15.00
C ALA A 306 -8.98 -8.45 -14.03
N SER A 307 -8.29 -9.06 -13.07
CA SER A 307 -8.90 -9.91 -12.06
C SER A 307 -9.44 -9.07 -10.89
N SER A 308 -10.32 -9.68 -10.08
CA SER A 308 -10.78 -9.03 -8.84
C SER A 308 -9.66 -8.82 -7.82
N VAL A 309 -8.61 -9.64 -7.88
CA VAL A 309 -7.41 -9.52 -7.03
C VAL A 309 -6.58 -8.30 -7.47
N ASP A 310 -6.35 -8.14 -8.78
CA ASP A 310 -5.62 -6.99 -9.33
C ASP A 310 -6.26 -5.67 -8.88
N ILE A 311 -7.60 -5.57 -9.03
CA ILE A 311 -8.35 -4.37 -8.64
C ILE A 311 -8.23 -4.10 -7.14
N LYS A 312 -8.41 -5.13 -6.31
CA LYS A 312 -8.33 -4.99 -4.85
C LYS A 312 -6.94 -4.53 -4.39
N LEU A 313 -5.88 -5.15 -4.90
CA LEU A 313 -4.50 -4.80 -4.54
C LEU A 313 -4.17 -3.36 -4.98
N LEU A 314 -4.57 -2.99 -6.20
CA LEU A 314 -4.35 -1.64 -6.70
C LEU A 314 -5.11 -0.60 -5.87
N SER A 315 -6.40 -0.84 -5.57
CA SER A 315 -7.22 0.06 -4.75
C SER A 315 -6.69 0.17 -3.32
N ALA A 316 -6.27 -0.95 -2.70
CA ALA A 316 -5.68 -0.94 -1.36
C ALA A 316 -4.37 -0.14 -1.34
N THR A 317 -3.52 -0.31 -2.36
CA THR A 317 -2.27 0.44 -2.49
C THR A 317 -2.51 1.93 -2.73
N ALA A 318 -3.45 2.29 -3.60
CA ALA A 318 -3.81 3.69 -3.86
C ALA A 318 -4.35 4.38 -2.59
N ALA A 319 -5.17 3.68 -1.81
CA ALA A 319 -5.64 4.18 -0.51
C ALA A 319 -4.48 4.40 0.47
N GLN A 320 -3.52 3.47 0.54
CA GLN A 320 -2.35 3.58 1.39
C GLN A 320 -1.41 4.72 0.96
N LEU A 321 -1.23 4.91 -0.35
CA LEU A 321 -0.51 6.05 -0.91
C LEU A 321 -1.20 7.37 -0.54
N GLY A 322 -2.52 7.44 -0.60
CA GLY A 322 -3.30 8.60 -0.19
C GLY A 322 -3.04 8.98 1.27
N ILE A 323 -3.11 8.00 2.19
CA ILE A 323 -2.82 8.19 3.62
C ILE A 323 -1.37 8.64 3.83
N PHE A 324 -0.42 8.03 3.11
CA PHE A 324 0.99 8.40 3.21
C PHE A 324 1.23 9.85 2.77
N ILE A 325 0.68 10.25 1.61
CA ILE A 325 0.78 11.61 1.08
C ILE A 325 0.17 12.61 2.06
N GLU A 326 -0.99 12.31 2.62
CA GLU A 326 -1.64 13.14 3.63
C GLU A 326 -0.75 13.34 4.86
N ASN A 327 -0.17 12.25 5.40
CA ASN A 327 0.75 12.30 6.53
C ASN A 327 2.02 13.12 6.21
N ALA A 328 2.58 12.96 5.01
CA ALA A 328 3.76 13.74 4.57
C ALA A 328 3.44 15.24 4.51
N LEU A 329 2.29 15.61 3.96
CA LEU A 329 1.83 17.00 3.90
C LEU A 329 1.57 17.59 5.29
N LEU A 330 0.92 16.84 6.17
CA LEU A 330 0.68 17.26 7.56
C LEU A 330 2.01 17.47 8.31
N TYR A 331 2.99 16.60 8.06
CA TYR A 331 4.32 16.75 8.64
C TYR A 331 5.05 18.01 8.13
N GLU A 332 4.96 18.30 6.82
CA GLU A 332 5.51 19.53 6.23
C GLU A 332 4.81 20.78 6.78
N ASP A 333 3.48 20.79 6.87
CA ASP A 333 2.71 21.89 7.46
C ASP A 333 3.06 22.12 8.94
N LEU A 334 3.24 21.04 9.69
CA LEU A 334 3.66 21.11 11.09
C LEU A 334 5.07 21.72 11.21
N ASN A 335 6.01 21.26 10.39
CA ASN A 335 7.37 21.78 10.36
C ASN A 335 7.41 23.27 9.93
N ALA A 336 6.65 23.62 8.90
CA ALA A 336 6.54 25.01 8.46
C ALA A 336 5.95 25.92 9.55
N THR A 337 4.88 25.45 10.23
CA THR A 337 4.26 26.18 11.35
C THR A 337 5.23 26.32 12.52
N PHE A 338 5.97 25.26 12.84
CA PHE A 338 6.96 25.28 13.89
C PHE A 338 8.09 26.27 13.61
N LEU A 339 8.68 26.21 12.41
CA LEU A 339 9.74 27.14 12.00
C LEU A 339 9.23 28.58 11.94
N GLY A 340 8.05 28.81 11.37
CA GLY A 340 7.44 30.14 11.32
C GLY A 340 7.16 30.71 12.71
N THR A 341 6.79 29.85 13.68
CA THR A 341 6.62 30.26 15.08
C THR A 341 7.95 30.66 15.72
N LEU A 342 9.02 29.89 15.47
CA LEU A 342 10.36 30.23 15.96
C LEU A 342 10.85 31.55 15.35
N GLU A 343 10.67 31.73 14.05
CA GLU A 343 11.01 32.97 13.35
C GLU A 343 10.24 34.17 13.90
N ALA A 344 8.94 34.03 14.16
CA ALA A 344 8.13 35.09 14.75
C ALA A 344 8.62 35.47 16.17
N LEU A 345 8.99 34.45 16.97
CA LEU A 345 9.54 34.67 18.32
C LEU A 345 10.90 35.36 18.26
N THR A 346 11.82 34.90 17.42
CA THR A 346 13.15 35.52 17.30
C THR A 346 13.07 36.92 16.72
N ASN A 347 12.23 37.16 15.71
CA ASN A 347 11.95 38.50 15.17
C ASN A 347 11.36 39.44 16.24
N SER A 348 10.55 38.92 17.17
CA SER A 348 10.01 39.73 18.27
C SER A 348 11.10 40.13 19.27
N ILE A 349 12.12 39.29 19.46
CA ILE A 349 13.29 39.59 20.29
C ILE A 349 14.20 40.59 19.56
N ASP A 350 14.47 40.34 18.28
CA ASP A 350 15.22 41.24 17.41
C ASP A 350 14.58 42.65 17.34
N ALA A 351 13.23 42.74 17.34
CA ALA A 351 12.52 44.03 17.34
C ALA A 351 12.67 44.82 18.63
N LYS A 352 12.99 44.18 19.77
CA LYS A 352 13.33 44.86 21.01
C LYS A 352 14.68 45.61 20.92
N ASP A 353 15.63 45.03 20.16
CA ASP A 353 16.88 45.67 19.84
C ASP A 353 16.79 46.25 18.42
N LYS A 354 16.53 47.57 18.29
CA LYS A 354 16.27 48.26 17.02
C LYS A 354 17.32 48.06 15.92
N TYR A 355 18.44 47.41 16.23
CA TYR A 355 19.59 47.22 15.34
C TYR A 355 19.74 45.77 14.88
N THR A 356 18.94 44.84 15.43
CA THR A 356 19.05 43.40 15.15
C THR A 356 17.96 42.87 14.21
N CYS A 357 17.18 43.76 13.56
CA CYS A 357 16.18 43.28 12.61
C CYS A 357 16.78 42.33 11.57
N GLY A 358 16.28 41.09 11.52
CA GLY A 358 16.75 40.05 10.64
C GLY A 358 18.14 39.48 10.96
N HIS A 359 18.75 39.86 12.08
CA HIS A 359 20.03 39.31 12.52
C HIS A 359 19.97 37.79 12.67
N SER A 360 18.99 37.29 13.43
CA SER A 360 18.82 35.88 13.68
C SER A 360 18.67 35.06 12.39
N GLN A 361 17.98 35.57 11.38
CA GLN A 361 17.84 34.90 10.07
C GLN A 361 19.17 34.87 9.29
N ARG A 362 19.93 36.00 9.30
CA ARG A 362 21.23 36.04 8.63
C ARG A 362 22.28 35.18 9.32
N VAL A 363 22.28 35.10 10.65
CA VAL A 363 23.12 34.15 11.41
C VAL A 363 22.75 32.74 11.11
N ALA A 364 21.44 32.41 11.04
CA ALA A 364 20.96 31.06 10.66
C ALA A 364 21.46 30.66 9.25
N LEU A 365 21.36 31.56 8.27
CA LEU A 365 21.86 31.32 6.92
C LEU A 365 23.37 31.03 6.92
N LEU A 366 24.17 31.90 7.50
CA LEU A 366 25.64 31.78 7.53
C LEU A 366 26.07 30.50 8.28
N THR A 367 25.38 30.17 9.38
CA THR A 367 25.64 28.94 10.14
C THR A 367 25.38 27.70 9.28
N ALA A 368 24.30 27.68 8.50
CA ALA A 368 23.98 26.57 7.58
C ALA A 368 24.99 26.45 6.43
N GLN A 369 25.38 27.58 5.83
CA GLN A 369 26.37 27.59 4.74
C GLN A 369 27.73 27.08 5.24
N LEU A 370 28.16 27.52 6.43
CA LEU A 370 29.41 27.03 7.04
C LEU A 370 29.33 25.54 7.42
N ALA A 371 28.18 25.09 7.96
CA ALA A 371 27.95 23.68 8.24
C ALA A 371 28.05 22.80 6.98
N THR A 372 27.51 23.30 5.85
CA THR A 372 27.62 22.63 4.54
C THR A 372 29.07 22.58 4.08
N ALA A 373 29.81 23.70 4.18
CA ALA A 373 31.23 23.76 3.82
C ALA A 373 32.10 22.87 4.71
N ALA A 374 31.69 22.65 5.96
CA ALA A 374 32.34 21.73 6.91
C ALA A 374 31.97 20.23 6.67
N GLY A 375 31.14 19.92 5.64
CA GLY A 375 30.83 18.54 5.25
C GLY A 375 29.74 17.87 6.07
N LEU A 376 28.91 18.61 6.80
CA LEU A 376 27.77 18.05 7.53
C LEU A 376 26.69 17.59 6.56
N ASN A 377 25.97 16.54 6.95
CA ASN A 377 24.84 16.06 6.16
C ASN A 377 23.64 17.04 6.20
N PRO A 378 22.67 16.95 5.26
CA PRO A 378 21.56 17.90 5.15
C PRO A 378 20.74 18.08 6.44
N ASP A 379 20.51 17.01 7.21
CA ASP A 379 19.78 17.08 8.47
C ASP A 379 20.57 17.87 9.53
N GLN A 380 21.86 17.60 9.64
CA GLN A 380 22.75 18.33 10.53
C GLN A 380 22.84 19.82 10.14
N VAL A 381 22.92 20.13 8.85
CA VAL A 381 22.92 21.51 8.34
C VAL A 381 21.62 22.22 8.75
N ASN A 382 20.47 21.58 8.59
CA ASN A 382 19.20 22.15 9.02
C ASN A 382 19.15 22.37 10.54
N ARG A 383 19.71 21.46 11.34
CA ARG A 383 19.82 21.63 12.81
C ARG A 383 20.72 22.81 13.16
N CYS A 384 21.84 22.99 12.49
CA CYS A 384 22.72 24.15 12.64
C CYS A 384 22.00 25.45 12.27
N ARG A 385 21.20 25.46 11.21
CA ARG A 385 20.37 26.61 10.80
C ARG A 385 19.38 27.01 11.89
N ILE A 386 18.66 26.03 12.45
CA ILE A 386 17.68 26.27 13.53
C ILE A 386 18.41 26.81 14.78
N ALA A 387 19.55 26.24 15.12
CA ALA A 387 20.35 26.71 16.25
C ALA A 387 20.81 28.16 16.09
N GLY A 388 21.29 28.52 14.90
CA GLY A 388 21.63 29.90 14.56
C GLY A 388 20.42 30.85 14.62
N LEU A 389 19.23 30.39 14.22
CA LEU A 389 18.01 31.18 14.31
C LEU A 389 17.63 31.52 15.76
N VAL A 390 17.78 30.55 16.67
CA VAL A 390 17.31 30.69 18.08
C VAL A 390 18.43 30.98 19.07
N HIS A 391 19.69 31.21 18.63
CA HIS A 391 20.84 31.33 19.54
C HIS A 391 20.64 32.42 20.60
N ASP A 392 20.00 33.48 20.24
CA ASP A 392 19.79 34.70 21.05
C ASP A 392 18.42 34.71 21.77
N ILE A 393 17.60 33.65 21.72
CA ILE A 393 16.25 33.63 22.30
C ILE A 393 16.24 34.00 23.79
N GLY A 394 17.32 33.73 24.50
CA GLY A 394 17.48 34.07 25.93
C GLY A 394 17.55 35.54 26.23
N LYS A 395 17.76 36.42 25.26
CA LYS A 395 17.70 37.87 25.43
C LYS A 395 16.34 38.39 25.93
N ILE A 396 15.28 37.55 25.77
CA ILE A 396 13.96 37.83 26.38
C ILE A 396 14.04 38.00 27.91
N GLY A 397 14.99 37.32 28.57
CA GLY A 397 15.21 37.40 30.01
C GLY A 397 16.15 38.52 30.47
N VAL A 398 16.72 39.30 29.53
CA VAL A 398 17.58 40.44 29.83
C VAL A 398 16.71 41.69 29.95
N PRO A 399 16.92 42.55 31.01
CA PRO A 399 16.17 43.79 31.14
C PRO A 399 16.34 44.71 29.93
N GLU A 400 15.23 45.28 29.42
CA GLU A 400 15.23 46.16 28.28
C GLU A 400 16.11 47.40 28.47
N SER A 401 16.16 47.94 29.70
CA SER A 401 17.02 49.05 30.06
C SER A 401 18.52 48.75 29.86
N VAL A 402 18.93 47.49 29.92
CA VAL A 402 20.32 47.03 29.67
C VAL A 402 20.54 46.86 28.17
N LEU A 403 19.59 46.21 27.46
CA LEU A 403 19.69 45.97 26.02
C LEU A 403 19.71 47.28 25.21
N LEU A 404 18.88 48.26 25.59
CA LEU A 404 18.73 49.55 24.86
C LEU A 404 19.66 50.66 25.38
N LYS A 405 20.57 50.34 26.30
CA LYS A 405 21.45 51.36 26.91
C LYS A 405 22.34 52.03 25.86
N LYS A 406 22.28 53.34 25.80
CA LYS A 406 23.18 54.17 24.96
C LYS A 406 24.47 54.44 25.76
N GLY A 407 25.52 53.73 25.46
CA GLY A 407 26.83 53.92 26.11
C GLY A 407 27.40 52.58 26.64
N GLY A 408 28.52 52.66 27.36
CA GLY A 408 29.20 51.49 27.96
C GLY A 408 28.33 50.83 29.03
N LEU A 409 28.37 49.52 29.08
CA LEU A 409 27.71 48.72 30.11
C LEU A 409 28.58 48.73 31.39
N THR A 410 27.94 48.72 32.55
CA THR A 410 28.62 48.39 33.81
C THR A 410 28.90 46.91 33.88
N ASP A 411 29.76 46.48 34.80
CA ASP A 411 30.08 45.03 34.98
C ASP A 411 28.84 44.20 35.34
N ASP A 412 27.92 44.75 36.15
CA ASP A 412 26.65 44.08 36.51
C ASP A 412 25.68 43.97 35.30
N GLU A 413 25.61 44.99 34.46
CA GLU A 413 24.80 45.00 33.25
C GLU A 413 25.38 44.01 32.24
N PHE A 414 26.70 43.96 32.09
CA PHE A 414 27.38 43.02 31.22
C PHE A 414 27.15 41.56 31.72
N ALA A 415 27.30 41.32 33.05
CA ALA A 415 26.97 40.03 33.64
C ALA A 415 25.53 39.61 33.44
N SER A 416 24.59 40.59 33.37
CA SER A 416 23.18 40.31 33.03
C SER A 416 22.99 39.85 31.57
N ILE A 417 23.74 40.46 30.64
CA ILE A 417 23.72 40.00 29.23
C ILE A 417 24.35 38.65 29.09
N GLN A 418 25.46 38.36 29.78
CA GLN A 418 26.15 37.07 29.72
C GLN A 418 25.30 35.86 30.15
N LYS A 419 24.13 36.09 30.77
CA LYS A 419 23.18 35.03 31.15
C LYS A 419 22.27 34.58 30.03
N HIS A 420 22.17 35.33 28.90
CA HIS A 420 21.22 34.98 27.87
C HIS A 420 21.45 33.56 27.25
N PRO A 421 22.70 33.03 27.10
CA PRO A 421 22.86 31.65 26.59
C PRO A 421 22.26 30.61 27.53
N GLU A 422 22.45 30.76 28.84
CA GLU A 422 21.87 29.85 29.85
C GLU A 422 20.33 29.97 29.87
N ILE A 423 19.80 31.19 29.80
CA ILE A 423 18.34 31.44 29.74
C ILE A 423 17.76 30.83 28.47
N GLY A 424 18.42 31.02 27.32
CA GLY A 424 18.01 30.48 26.02
C GLY A 424 17.99 28.94 26.06
N ALA A 425 19.06 28.32 26.53
CA ALA A 425 19.10 26.87 26.67
C ALA A 425 17.98 26.34 27.59
N LYS A 426 17.71 27.04 28.71
CA LYS A 426 16.65 26.68 29.66
C LYS A 426 15.23 26.80 29.04
N ILE A 427 15.01 27.77 28.17
CA ILE A 427 13.74 27.94 27.42
C ILE A 427 13.59 26.78 26.46
N LEU A 428 14.59 26.53 25.62
CA LEU A 428 14.56 25.51 24.56
C LEU A 428 14.57 24.08 25.10
N GLN A 429 15.13 23.82 26.27
CA GLN A 429 15.12 22.51 26.94
C GLN A 429 13.69 21.97 27.17
N LYS A 430 12.67 22.83 27.16
CA LYS A 430 11.26 22.42 27.28
C LYS A 430 10.69 21.82 25.99
N ILE A 431 11.41 21.91 24.90
CA ILE A 431 11.03 21.44 23.56
C ILE A 431 11.92 20.23 23.23
N PRO A 432 11.41 18.99 23.30
CA PRO A 432 12.23 17.79 23.09
C PRO A 432 13.00 17.80 21.76
N GLN A 433 12.39 18.37 20.71
CA GLN A 433 12.99 18.46 19.38
C GLN A 433 14.20 19.41 19.30
N MET A 434 14.54 20.13 20.39
CA MET A 434 15.66 21.08 20.45
C MET A 434 16.86 20.56 21.25
N GLU A 435 16.79 19.33 21.80
CA GLU A 435 17.81 18.80 22.70
C GLU A 435 19.21 18.80 22.08
N ASP A 436 19.34 18.42 20.82
CA ASP A 436 20.60 18.32 20.09
C ASP A 436 21.25 19.67 19.78
N ILE A 437 20.49 20.78 19.77
CA ILE A 437 21.02 22.13 19.50
C ILE A 437 21.28 22.94 20.76
N LEU A 438 20.87 22.46 21.94
CA LEU A 438 21.05 23.19 23.21
C LEU A 438 22.50 23.59 23.45
N GLY A 439 23.45 22.68 23.14
CA GLY A 439 24.87 22.96 23.25
C GLY A 439 25.33 24.14 22.37
N GLY A 440 24.73 24.26 21.17
CA GLY A 440 24.96 25.39 20.27
C GLY A 440 24.53 26.72 20.88
N VAL A 441 23.33 26.77 21.42
CA VAL A 441 22.75 27.98 22.06
C VAL A 441 23.45 28.32 23.36
N LEU A 442 23.82 27.33 24.15
CA LEU A 442 24.46 27.55 25.44
C LEU A 442 25.90 28.09 25.33
N HIS A 443 26.63 27.64 24.30
CA HIS A 443 28.07 27.85 24.20
C HIS A 443 28.51 28.74 23.02
N HIS A 444 27.61 29.44 22.33
CA HIS A 444 27.97 30.26 21.16
C HIS A 444 28.83 31.49 21.46
N HIS A 445 28.99 31.84 22.72
CA HIS A 445 29.92 32.89 23.19
C HIS A 445 31.18 32.32 23.87
N GLU A 446 31.39 31.01 23.83
CA GLU A 446 32.68 30.44 24.19
C GLU A 446 33.71 30.81 23.13
N LYS A 447 34.95 31.00 23.58
CA LYS A 447 36.07 31.27 22.70
C LYS A 447 36.99 30.06 22.62
N TYR A 448 37.58 29.88 21.46
CA TYR A 448 38.43 28.70 21.21
C TYR A 448 39.58 28.54 22.19
N ASP A 449 40.09 29.67 22.75
CA ASP A 449 41.13 29.71 23.79
C ASP A 449 40.62 29.50 25.24
N GLY A 450 39.30 29.35 25.44
CA GLY A 450 38.64 29.17 26.73
C GLY A 450 38.40 30.46 27.51
N SER A 451 38.66 31.65 26.95
CA SER A 451 38.40 32.94 27.60
C SER A 451 36.96 33.43 27.42
N GLY A 452 36.05 32.58 26.91
CA GLY A 452 34.64 32.84 26.66
C GLY A 452 33.74 32.64 27.87
N TYR A 453 32.44 32.63 27.64
CA TYR A 453 31.39 32.36 28.65
C TYR A 453 30.27 31.50 28.06
N PRO A 454 29.49 30.80 28.90
CA PRO A 454 29.38 30.87 30.38
C PRO A 454 30.33 29.94 31.13
N HIS A 455 30.89 28.89 30.49
CA HIS A 455 31.64 27.85 31.19
C HIS A 455 33.18 27.93 31.03
N GLY A 456 33.67 28.70 30.06
CA GLY A 456 35.10 28.83 29.76
C GLY A 456 35.69 27.54 29.16
N ILE A 457 34.92 26.78 28.41
CA ILE A 457 35.40 25.59 27.69
C ILE A 457 36.18 26.00 26.44
N ALA A 458 37.17 25.17 26.04
CA ALA A 458 38.14 25.55 25.00
C ALA A 458 38.24 24.48 23.89
N GLY A 459 38.70 24.91 22.72
CA GLY A 459 39.01 24.00 21.62
C GLY A 459 37.78 23.20 21.14
N GLU A 460 37.99 21.90 20.95
CA GLU A 460 36.97 20.98 20.49
C GLU A 460 35.96 20.58 21.57
N ASP A 461 36.19 20.87 22.84
CA ASP A 461 35.19 20.72 23.90
C ASP A 461 33.99 21.65 23.70
N ILE A 462 34.16 22.74 22.92
CA ILE A 462 33.07 23.58 22.47
C ILE A 462 32.26 22.82 21.38
N PRO A 463 30.94 22.60 21.58
CA PRO A 463 30.14 21.94 20.59
C PRO A 463 30.29 22.56 19.19
N MET A 464 30.41 21.72 18.15
CA MET A 464 30.64 22.21 16.77
C MET A 464 29.60 23.26 16.34
N ILE A 465 28.32 23.03 16.68
CA ILE A 465 27.24 24.00 16.40
C ILE A 465 27.52 25.35 17.02
N ALA A 466 28.05 25.40 18.26
CA ALA A 466 28.40 26.65 18.94
C ALA A 466 29.54 27.37 18.22
N ARG A 467 30.59 26.65 17.78
CA ARG A 467 31.72 27.21 17.03
C ARG A 467 31.28 27.79 15.69
N LEU A 468 30.31 27.12 15.00
CA LEU A 468 29.70 27.61 13.76
C LEU A 468 28.91 28.92 13.98
N ILE A 469 28.04 28.95 15.02
CA ILE A 469 27.24 30.13 15.36
C ILE A 469 28.13 31.30 15.73
N SER A 470 29.18 31.09 16.53
CA SER A 470 30.09 32.15 16.99
C SER A 470 30.73 32.93 15.83
N LEU A 471 31.16 32.26 14.77
CA LEU A 471 31.67 32.89 13.55
C LEU A 471 30.58 33.69 12.80
N ALA A 472 29.40 33.07 12.59
CA ALA A 472 28.30 33.68 11.88
C ALA A 472 27.75 34.93 12.60
N ASP A 473 27.55 34.83 13.93
CA ASP A 473 27.08 35.92 14.78
C ASP A 473 28.08 37.10 14.75
N THR A 474 29.37 36.81 14.97
CA THR A 474 30.38 37.86 14.98
C THR A 474 30.52 38.53 13.64
N PHE A 475 30.46 37.79 12.52
CA PHE A 475 30.47 38.36 11.18
C PHE A 475 29.29 39.30 10.95
N ASP A 476 28.05 38.85 11.23
CA ASP A 476 26.86 39.67 11.06
C ASP A 476 26.88 40.91 11.96
N ALA A 477 27.31 40.71 13.21
CA ALA A 477 27.44 41.82 14.18
C ALA A 477 28.44 42.90 13.74
N MET A 478 29.56 42.52 13.12
CA MET A 478 30.56 43.50 12.64
C MET A 478 30.15 44.10 11.29
N SER A 479 29.41 43.41 10.46
CA SER A 479 28.94 43.82 9.15
C SER A 479 27.67 44.70 9.22
N SER A 480 26.99 44.75 10.38
CA SER A 480 25.79 45.55 10.61
C SER A 480 26.09 46.85 11.32
N THR A 481 25.35 47.93 10.99
CA THR A 481 25.45 49.24 11.69
C THR A 481 24.79 49.09 13.06
N ARG A 482 25.53 49.44 14.14
CA ARG A 482 25.02 49.44 15.53
C ARG A 482 25.05 50.88 16.10
N THR A 483 24.42 51.09 17.25
CA THR A 483 24.27 52.41 17.91
C THR A 483 25.56 53.17 18.05
N TYR A 484 26.66 52.49 18.20
CA TYR A 484 27.98 53.11 18.54
C TYR A 484 29.04 52.85 17.47
N ARG A 485 28.69 52.14 16.35
CA ARG A 485 29.64 51.76 15.31
C ARG A 485 28.98 51.59 13.95
N ASN A 486 29.56 52.23 12.93
CA ASN A 486 29.19 51.97 11.55
C ASN A 486 29.61 50.54 11.13
N ALA A 487 28.86 49.97 10.19
CA ALA A 487 29.21 48.68 9.57
C ALA A 487 30.65 48.72 9.02
N MET A 488 31.40 47.67 9.25
CA MET A 488 32.68 47.44 8.58
C MET A 488 32.46 46.92 7.17
N THR A 489 33.45 47.11 6.31
CA THR A 489 33.43 46.44 5.00
C THR A 489 33.60 44.94 5.18
N ARG A 490 32.96 44.15 4.31
CA ARG A 490 33.07 42.67 4.35
C ARG A 490 34.54 42.24 4.45
N GLN A 491 35.43 42.79 3.64
CA GLN A 491 36.84 42.41 3.65
C GLN A 491 37.49 42.69 5.03
N SER A 492 37.21 43.85 5.62
CA SER A 492 37.76 44.18 6.95
C SER A 492 37.26 43.26 8.04
N VAL A 493 36.01 42.74 7.90
CA VAL A 493 35.48 41.74 8.85
C VAL A 493 36.17 40.41 8.65
N LEU A 494 36.36 39.93 7.43
CA LEU A 494 37.06 38.67 7.13
C LEU A 494 38.52 38.71 7.56
N ASP A 495 39.19 39.86 7.38
CA ASP A 495 40.56 40.06 7.86
C ASP A 495 40.66 39.96 9.40
N GLU A 496 39.66 40.57 10.11
CA GLU A 496 39.59 40.50 11.56
C GLU A 496 39.31 39.09 12.07
N LEU A 497 38.36 38.35 11.47
CA LEU A 497 38.09 36.95 11.81
C LEU A 497 39.35 36.06 11.63
N SER A 498 40.08 36.28 10.53
CA SER A 498 41.34 35.57 10.29
C SER A 498 42.41 35.93 11.33
N ARG A 499 42.47 37.19 11.77
CA ARG A 499 43.41 37.64 12.76
C ARG A 499 43.21 37.01 14.13
N VAL A 500 41.96 36.75 14.53
CA VAL A 500 41.61 36.15 15.83
C VAL A 500 41.34 34.62 15.75
N SER A 501 41.64 34.01 14.61
CA SER A 501 41.62 32.58 14.40
C SER A 501 42.57 31.86 15.38
N GLY A 502 42.15 30.75 15.97
CA GLY A 502 42.90 30.01 16.99
C GLY A 502 42.83 30.60 18.40
N THR A 503 42.26 31.83 18.55
CA THR A 503 42.01 32.45 19.88
C THR A 503 40.52 32.57 20.14
N GLN A 504 39.79 33.38 19.36
CA GLN A 504 38.36 33.50 19.51
C GLN A 504 37.61 32.39 18.73
N PHE A 505 38.07 32.06 17.54
CA PHE A 505 37.40 31.11 16.64
C PHE A 505 38.25 29.90 16.35
N ASP A 506 37.54 28.81 16.00
CA ASP A 506 38.10 27.60 15.47
C ASP A 506 38.86 27.90 14.16
N PRO A 507 40.16 27.55 14.05
CA PRO A 507 40.95 27.87 12.88
C PRO A 507 40.48 27.15 11.61
N GLU A 508 40.03 25.89 11.69
CA GLU A 508 39.56 25.15 10.55
C GLU A 508 38.25 25.72 10.03
N LEU A 509 37.31 26.05 10.91
CA LEU A 509 36.02 26.65 10.55
C LEU A 509 36.22 28.10 10.04
N THR A 510 37.20 28.83 10.57
CA THR A 510 37.52 30.19 10.06
C THR A 510 38.03 30.13 8.63
N ASP A 511 38.91 29.18 8.30
CA ASP A 511 39.42 28.98 6.94
C ASP A 511 38.34 28.60 5.91
N LEU A 512 37.28 27.91 6.35
CA LEU A 512 36.14 27.62 5.55
C LEU A 512 35.22 28.84 5.39
N PHE A 513 34.96 29.56 6.49
CA PHE A 513 34.08 30.71 6.55
C PHE A 513 34.50 31.85 5.60
N VAL A 514 35.77 32.17 5.55
CA VAL A 514 36.30 33.23 4.71
C VAL A 514 36.17 32.96 3.21
N LYS A 515 35.90 31.72 2.83
CA LYS A 515 35.69 31.26 1.45
C LYS A 515 34.23 31.10 1.04
N LEU A 516 33.28 31.38 1.95
CA LEU A 516 31.85 31.26 1.67
C LEU A 516 31.41 32.30 0.62
N ASP A 517 30.31 31.98 -0.08
CA ASP A 517 29.57 32.91 -0.91
C ASP A 517 28.57 33.68 -0.04
N PHE A 518 28.77 35.00 0.06
CA PHE A 518 27.93 35.89 0.87
C PHE A 518 26.77 36.51 0.09
N SER A 519 26.54 36.13 -1.15
CA SER A 519 25.51 36.76 -2.02
C SER A 519 24.10 36.69 -1.42
N GLU A 520 23.69 35.56 -0.86
CA GLU A 520 22.39 35.39 -0.20
C GLU A 520 22.30 36.25 1.07
N TRP A 521 23.37 36.30 1.87
CA TRP A 521 23.42 37.12 3.06
C TRP A 521 23.31 38.63 2.69
N GLU A 522 23.96 39.08 1.62
CA GLU A 522 23.86 40.45 1.11
C GLU A 522 22.42 40.76 0.65
N MET A 523 21.74 39.82 -0.01
CA MET A 523 20.33 39.98 -0.39
C MET A 523 19.43 40.16 0.84
N LEU A 524 19.58 39.32 1.86
CA LEU A 524 18.83 39.46 3.12
C LEU A 524 19.10 40.80 3.82
N MET A 525 20.34 41.28 3.81
CA MET A 525 20.69 42.59 4.36
C MET A 525 19.94 43.72 3.66
N ILE A 526 19.82 43.69 2.31
CA ILE A 526 19.11 44.72 1.53
C ILE A 526 17.61 44.65 1.81
N GLU A 527 17.04 43.45 1.86
CA GLU A 527 15.62 43.22 2.13
C GLU A 527 15.20 43.77 3.50
N HIS A 528 15.94 43.44 4.56
CA HIS A 528 15.66 43.91 5.90
C HIS A 528 15.87 45.43 6.06
N GLN A 529 16.80 46.05 5.33
CA GLN A 529 16.98 47.50 5.31
C GLN A 529 15.83 48.22 4.60
N SER A 530 15.26 47.60 3.59
CA SER A 530 14.13 48.15 2.83
C SER A 530 12.83 48.09 3.65
N SER A 531 12.58 46.96 4.33
CA SER A 531 11.40 46.74 5.19
C SER A 531 11.36 47.69 6.40
N ASN A 532 12.51 48.12 6.91
CA ASN A 532 12.60 49.12 8.00
C ASN A 532 12.25 50.57 7.57
N LYS A 533 12.16 50.85 6.26
CA LYS A 533 11.82 52.20 5.73
C LYS A 533 10.32 52.40 5.46
N GLU A 534 9.51 51.33 5.47
CA GLU A 534 8.11 51.36 5.03
C GLU A 534 7.07 50.96 6.09
N VAL A 535 7.11 51.47 7.32
CA VAL A 535 5.90 51.34 8.18
C VAL A 535 5.60 52.67 8.87
N PRO A 536 4.83 53.59 8.25
CA PRO A 536 3.97 54.48 9.00
C PRO A 536 2.71 53.65 9.38
N ILE A 537 2.64 53.17 10.60
CA ILE A 537 1.38 52.67 11.18
C ILE A 537 0.45 53.86 11.35
N THR A 538 -0.38 54.12 10.35
CA THR A 538 -1.57 54.97 10.51
C THR A 538 -2.64 54.13 11.23
N LEU A 539 -2.63 54.15 12.54
CA LEU A 539 -3.81 53.80 13.35
C LEU A 539 -4.90 54.82 12.97
N LYS A 540 -5.84 54.42 12.12
CA LYS A 540 -7.14 55.09 12.05
C LYS A 540 -7.85 54.79 13.34
N GLU A 541 -7.96 55.81 14.20
CA GLU A 541 -8.89 55.85 15.31
C GLU A 541 -10.29 55.59 14.75
N ALA A 542 -10.88 54.45 15.11
CA ALA A 542 -12.30 54.18 14.91
C ALA A 542 -13.05 54.93 16.01
N SER A 543 -13.67 56.06 15.65
CA SER A 543 -14.71 56.73 16.42
C SER A 543 -16.06 56.00 16.29
#